data_73cea71f6109e3c2740eabab5e07b76d
#
_entry.id   73cea71f6109e3c2740eabab5e07b76d
#
_cell.length_a   1.000
_cell.length_b   1.000
_cell.length_c   1.000
_cell.angle_alpha   90.00
_cell.angle_beta   90.00
_cell.angle_gamma   90.00
#
_symmetry.space_group_name_H-M   'P 1'
#
loop_
_entity.id
_entity.type
_entity.pdbx_description
1 polymer ?
#
loop_
_entity_poly.entity_id
_entity_poly.type
_entity_poly.pdbx_seq_one_letter_code
_entity_poly.pdbx_strand_id
1 'polypeptide(L)'
;MADTGIVAGALLPGMPHLLAEKPAQCWADLAAAAREVGDRLRRLQPDVVLLLSTQWFTVLGHQFQCDPNPRGEHVDENWYAYDYGELRYDLRFDVPFTERWTDHVNKAGMQARRTRYDGFPIDTGTIVTSALLDPDRELRWAQVSCNLYADAQTLADVGAAGAAAAREAGVRAAVVVVTGMSSGLIQQWIEPHDDHVSDPGHDRWNRRVLDLLTAGKVDEVLKIREDFARQAQADSQFRALAFAAGAGATAGPAQLHAYGPLWGTGGAVLSWNLP
;
A
#
# COMPACT_ATOMS: atom_id res chain seq x y z
N MET A 1 -1.10 -11.82 -27.97
CA MET A 1 -0.63 -10.48 -27.56
C MET A 1 -0.51 -10.53 -26.04
N ALA A 2 0.62 -10.12 -25.46
CA ALA A 2 0.74 -10.08 -24.01
C ALA A 2 -0.32 -9.12 -23.45
N ASP A 3 -0.96 -9.51 -22.33
CA ASP A 3 -1.97 -8.70 -21.66
C ASP A 3 -1.30 -7.42 -21.11
N THR A 4 -1.58 -6.27 -21.70
CA THR A 4 -1.05 -4.96 -21.27
C THR A 4 -2.06 -4.24 -20.37
N GLY A 5 -1.60 -3.38 -19.48
CA GLY A 5 -2.42 -2.71 -18.50
C GLY A 5 -2.24 -3.31 -17.10
N ILE A 6 -3.25 -3.17 -16.24
CA ILE A 6 -3.18 -3.70 -14.87
C ILE A 6 -3.44 -5.20 -14.87
N VAL A 7 -2.48 -5.96 -14.35
CA VAL A 7 -2.51 -7.43 -14.37
C VAL A 7 -2.72 -8.05 -13.00
N ALA A 8 -2.42 -7.33 -11.91
CA ALA A 8 -2.60 -7.81 -10.54
C ALA A 8 -2.73 -6.64 -9.54
N GLY A 9 -3.22 -6.95 -8.35
CA GLY A 9 -3.28 -6.03 -7.21
C GLY A 9 -2.83 -6.68 -5.92
N ALA A 10 -2.30 -5.86 -5.00
CA ALA A 10 -2.04 -6.27 -3.62
C ALA A 10 -2.33 -5.12 -2.64
N LEU A 11 -2.75 -5.49 -1.44
CA LEU A 11 -2.93 -4.58 -0.31
C LEU A 11 -2.22 -5.18 0.90
N LEU A 12 -1.39 -4.38 1.57
CA LEU A 12 -0.66 -4.82 2.75
C LEU A 12 -0.36 -3.66 3.70
N PRO A 13 -0.14 -3.94 5.00
CA PRO A 13 0.28 -2.92 5.95
C PRO A 13 1.76 -2.57 5.77
N GLY A 14 2.12 -1.32 6.09
CA GLY A 14 3.49 -0.81 5.98
C GLY A 14 4.13 -0.46 7.31
N MET A 15 3.72 -1.11 8.41
CA MET A 15 4.31 -0.81 9.72
C MET A 15 5.65 -1.53 9.93
N PRO A 16 6.61 -0.87 10.59
CA PRO A 16 7.97 -1.40 10.79
C PRO A 16 8.03 -2.70 11.59
N HIS A 17 7.04 -2.96 12.43
CA HIS A 17 6.88 -4.20 13.19
C HIS A 17 7.00 -5.49 12.34
N LEU A 18 6.69 -5.38 11.04
CA LEU A 18 6.83 -6.48 10.08
C LEU A 18 8.30 -6.86 9.78
N LEU A 19 9.24 -5.98 10.13
CA LEU A 19 10.68 -6.20 9.95
C LEU A 19 11.41 -6.46 11.27
N ALA A 20 10.68 -6.61 12.38
CA ALA A 20 11.26 -6.89 13.70
C ALA A 20 12.11 -8.17 13.70
N GLU A 21 13.27 -8.14 14.34
CA GLU A 21 14.15 -9.33 14.48
C GLU A 21 13.51 -10.43 15.35
N LYS A 22 12.72 -10.02 16.34
CA LYS A 22 11.99 -10.91 17.26
C LYS A 22 10.50 -10.54 17.25
N PRO A 23 9.81 -10.83 16.14
CA PRO A 23 8.43 -10.40 16.00
C PRO A 23 7.48 -11.21 16.89
N ALA A 24 6.36 -10.58 17.29
CA ALA A 24 5.20 -11.34 17.71
C ALA A 24 4.73 -12.27 16.59
N GLN A 25 4.06 -13.38 16.94
CA GLN A 25 3.64 -14.36 15.93
C GLN A 25 2.74 -13.73 14.86
N CYS A 26 1.79 -12.86 15.23
CA CYS A 26 0.90 -12.18 14.30
C CYS A 26 1.66 -11.25 13.33
N TRP A 27 2.74 -10.61 13.77
CA TRP A 27 3.59 -9.78 12.90
C TRP A 27 4.41 -10.64 11.94
N ALA A 28 4.94 -11.78 12.44
CA ALA A 28 5.67 -12.75 11.63
C ALA A 28 4.77 -13.36 10.54
N ASP A 29 3.52 -13.69 10.87
CA ASP A 29 2.54 -14.24 9.92
C ASP A 29 2.21 -13.22 8.82
N LEU A 30 1.98 -11.96 9.18
CA LEU A 30 1.75 -10.88 8.21
C LEU A 30 2.98 -10.65 7.31
N ALA A 31 4.17 -10.64 7.90
CA ALA A 31 5.42 -10.48 7.14
C ALA A 31 5.68 -11.66 6.20
N ALA A 32 5.42 -12.89 6.64
CA ALA A 32 5.54 -14.08 5.79
C ALA A 32 4.55 -14.05 4.62
N ALA A 33 3.29 -13.68 4.89
CA ALA A 33 2.27 -13.49 3.86
C ALA A 33 2.67 -12.40 2.85
N ALA A 34 3.22 -11.28 3.31
CA ALA A 34 3.70 -10.23 2.42
C ALA A 34 4.86 -10.72 1.53
N ARG A 35 5.81 -11.47 2.07
CA ARG A 35 6.90 -12.08 1.27
C ARG A 35 6.36 -13.06 0.23
N GLU A 36 5.37 -13.89 0.57
CA GLU A 36 4.71 -14.79 -0.38
C GLU A 36 4.06 -14.02 -1.53
N VAL A 37 3.34 -12.92 -1.21
CA VAL A 37 2.79 -12.01 -2.24
C VAL A 37 3.89 -11.43 -3.09
N GLY A 38 5.02 -11.03 -2.50
CA GLY A 38 6.21 -10.54 -3.21
C GLY A 38 6.77 -11.57 -4.19
N ASP A 39 6.93 -12.83 -3.76
CA ASP A 39 7.39 -13.93 -4.61
C ASP A 39 6.47 -14.15 -5.82
N ARG A 40 5.15 -14.10 -5.60
CA ARG A 40 4.16 -14.23 -6.66
C ARG A 40 4.22 -13.04 -7.62
N LEU A 41 4.36 -11.82 -7.07
CA LEU A 41 4.47 -10.59 -7.85
C LEU A 41 5.72 -10.61 -8.75
N ARG A 42 6.89 -11.02 -8.21
CA ARG A 42 8.13 -11.15 -9.00
C ARG A 42 8.02 -12.22 -10.08
N ARG A 43 7.38 -13.37 -9.77
CA ARG A 43 7.09 -14.39 -10.81
C ARG A 43 6.18 -13.90 -11.91
N LEU A 44 5.27 -12.97 -11.62
CA LEU A 44 4.41 -12.33 -12.62
C LEU A 44 5.21 -11.45 -13.58
N GLN A 45 6.39 -10.96 -13.16
CA GLN A 45 7.27 -10.08 -13.93
C GLN A 45 6.54 -8.85 -14.50
N PRO A 46 5.92 -8.01 -13.69
CA PRO A 46 5.35 -6.78 -14.18
C PRO A 46 6.47 -5.84 -14.64
N ASP A 47 6.22 -5.05 -15.68
CA ASP A 47 7.16 -4.04 -16.16
C ASP A 47 7.30 -2.90 -15.16
N VAL A 48 6.20 -2.61 -14.41
CA VAL A 48 6.16 -1.56 -13.38
C VAL A 48 5.13 -1.89 -12.29
N VAL A 49 5.39 -1.44 -11.06
CA VAL A 49 4.47 -1.53 -9.93
C VAL A 49 4.00 -0.13 -9.54
N LEU A 50 2.71 0.12 -9.68
CA LEU A 50 2.08 1.35 -9.21
C LEU A 50 1.86 1.26 -7.70
N LEU A 51 2.46 2.16 -6.95
CA LEU A 51 2.45 2.17 -5.50
C LEU A 51 1.72 3.39 -4.95
N LEU A 52 0.80 3.18 -4.04
CA LEU A 52 0.25 4.22 -3.17
C LEU A 52 0.47 3.80 -1.72
N SER A 53 1.16 4.63 -0.94
CA SER A 53 1.32 4.46 0.50
C SER A 53 0.53 5.54 1.25
N THR A 54 -0.29 5.13 2.22
CA THR A 54 -1.00 6.07 3.10
C THR A 54 -0.04 6.83 4.03
N GLN A 55 1.19 6.34 4.17
CA GLN A 55 2.23 6.98 4.99
C GLN A 55 3.01 8.08 4.25
N TRP A 56 2.99 8.09 2.91
CA TRP A 56 3.44 9.26 2.14
C TRP A 56 2.25 10.17 1.86
N PHE A 57 1.88 10.97 2.81
CA PHE A 57 0.75 11.88 2.66
C PHE A 57 1.18 13.28 2.19
N THR A 58 0.30 13.93 1.44
CA THR A 58 0.44 15.31 0.99
C THR A 58 -0.85 16.09 1.21
N VAL A 59 -0.74 17.41 1.22
CA VAL A 59 -1.90 18.32 1.40
C VAL A 59 -2.19 19.17 0.15
N LEU A 60 -1.20 19.34 -0.73
CA LEU A 60 -1.31 20.16 -1.94
C LEU A 60 -1.09 19.30 -3.19
N GLY A 61 -2.18 18.78 -3.74
CA GLY A 61 -2.15 17.93 -4.91
C GLY A 61 -1.48 16.58 -4.68
N HIS A 62 -1.19 15.87 -5.75
CA HIS A 62 -0.53 14.57 -5.73
C HIS A 62 0.95 14.73 -6.10
N GLN A 63 1.83 14.14 -5.30
CA GLN A 63 3.27 14.12 -5.58
C GLN A 63 3.65 12.76 -6.15
N PHE A 64 4.53 12.75 -7.13
CA PHE A 64 5.03 11.55 -7.80
C PHE A 64 6.53 11.42 -7.60
N GLN A 65 7.00 10.26 -7.13
CA GLN A 65 8.42 10.04 -6.89
C GLN A 65 9.18 9.94 -8.22
N CYS A 66 10.08 10.88 -8.47
CA CYS A 66 10.88 10.97 -9.68
C CYS A 66 12.40 10.94 -9.44
N ASP A 67 12.86 10.52 -8.25
CA ASP A 67 14.23 10.07 -8.08
C ASP A 67 14.34 8.63 -8.60
N PRO A 68 15.20 8.33 -9.58
CA PRO A 68 15.26 7.00 -10.18
C PRO A 68 15.80 5.92 -9.23
N ASN A 69 16.65 6.29 -8.28
CA ASN A 69 17.30 5.34 -7.38
C ASN A 69 17.48 5.92 -5.97
N PRO A 70 16.40 6.23 -5.26
CA PRO A 70 16.52 6.71 -3.89
C PRO A 70 17.08 5.60 -3.00
N ARG A 71 18.09 5.96 -2.22
CA ARG A 71 18.74 5.08 -1.25
C ARG A 71 19.09 5.84 -0.01
N GLY A 72 19.01 5.18 1.12
CA GLY A 72 19.33 5.81 2.41
C GLY A 72 18.99 4.93 3.58
N GLU A 73 18.95 5.56 4.72
CA GLU A 73 18.55 4.99 5.99
C GLU A 73 17.42 5.83 6.58
N HIS A 74 16.43 5.18 7.11
CA HIS A 74 15.33 5.82 7.81
C HIS A 74 15.29 5.29 9.23
N VAL A 75 15.20 6.18 10.20
CA VAL A 75 15.01 5.84 11.61
C VAL A 75 13.62 6.32 12.00
N ASP A 76 12.74 5.38 12.31
CA ASP A 76 11.45 5.71 12.89
C ASP A 76 11.62 5.84 14.39
N GLU A 77 11.16 6.94 14.96
CA GLU A 77 11.28 7.23 16.41
C GLU A 77 10.59 6.21 17.32
N ASN A 78 9.60 5.47 16.81
CA ASN A 78 8.96 4.38 17.53
C ASN A 78 9.83 3.11 17.61
N TRP A 79 10.90 3.04 16.85
CA TRP A 79 11.79 1.88 16.76
C TRP A 79 12.63 1.67 18.00
N TYR A 80 12.97 2.74 18.70
CA TYR A 80 13.73 2.67 19.93
C TYR A 80 13.05 1.80 21.00
N ALA A 81 11.72 1.74 20.98
CA ALA A 81 10.98 0.93 21.92
C ALA A 81 11.19 -0.60 21.70
N TYR A 82 11.55 -1.01 20.47
CA TYR A 82 11.64 -2.41 20.07
C TYR A 82 12.99 -2.81 19.48
N ASP A 83 13.96 -1.90 19.47
CA ASP A 83 15.31 -2.11 18.95
C ASP A 83 15.31 -2.66 17.50
N TYR A 84 14.48 -2.09 16.63
CA TYR A 84 14.35 -2.54 15.25
C TYR A 84 15.48 -2.09 14.34
N GLY A 85 16.38 -1.24 14.85
CA GLY A 85 17.51 -0.72 14.09
C GLY A 85 17.10 0.30 13.03
N GLU A 86 17.99 0.50 12.06
CA GLU A 86 17.80 1.42 10.96
C GLU A 86 17.15 0.71 9.77
N LEU A 87 16.15 1.37 9.16
CA LEU A 87 15.55 0.91 7.91
C LEU A 87 16.39 1.37 6.71
N ARG A 88 17.16 0.47 6.17
CA ARG A 88 17.88 0.72 4.92
C ARG A 88 16.95 0.52 3.74
N TYR A 89 17.04 1.45 2.78
CA TYR A 89 16.31 1.33 1.53
C TYR A 89 17.22 1.63 0.34
N ASP A 90 16.94 0.94 -0.76
CA ASP A 90 17.57 1.13 -2.04
C ASP A 90 16.57 0.69 -3.13
N LEU A 91 15.88 1.67 -3.72
CA LEU A 91 14.74 1.45 -4.59
C LEU A 91 15.05 1.78 -6.04
N ARG A 92 14.26 1.24 -6.97
CA ARG A 92 14.34 1.53 -8.40
C ARG A 92 13.00 2.07 -8.88
N PHE A 93 12.95 3.35 -9.26
CA PHE A 93 11.75 3.94 -9.82
C PHE A 93 11.82 4.02 -11.34
N ASP A 94 10.71 3.70 -12.00
CA ASP A 94 10.52 3.93 -13.43
C ASP A 94 10.08 5.40 -13.64
N VAL A 95 11.06 6.30 -13.71
CA VAL A 95 10.79 7.74 -13.86
C VAL A 95 10.04 8.04 -15.16
N PRO A 96 10.40 7.49 -16.33
CA PRO A 96 9.63 7.73 -17.55
C PRO A 96 8.16 7.34 -17.44
N PHE A 97 7.85 6.20 -16.80
CA PHE A 97 6.46 5.80 -16.55
C PHE A 97 5.79 6.73 -15.54
N THR A 98 6.47 7.07 -14.45
CA THR A 98 5.96 7.98 -13.40
C THR A 98 5.61 9.36 -13.98
N GLU A 99 6.44 9.89 -14.88
CA GLU A 99 6.17 11.16 -15.56
C GLU A 99 4.94 11.06 -16.47
N ARG A 100 4.79 9.97 -17.24
CA ARG A 100 3.60 9.70 -18.04
C ARG A 100 2.35 9.64 -17.17
N TRP A 101 2.40 8.93 -16.06
CA TRP A 101 1.29 8.85 -15.11
C TRP A 101 0.92 10.23 -14.54
N THR A 102 1.94 11.03 -14.14
CA THR A 102 1.74 12.43 -13.71
C THR A 102 1.00 13.25 -14.75
N ASP A 103 1.37 13.11 -16.02
CA ASP A 103 0.74 13.83 -17.14
C ASP A 103 -0.72 13.39 -17.33
N HIS A 104 -1.04 12.09 -17.18
CA HIS A 104 -2.42 11.60 -17.23
C HIS A 104 -3.27 12.19 -16.09
N VAL A 105 -2.74 12.27 -14.86
CA VAL A 105 -3.44 12.89 -13.72
C VAL A 105 -3.70 14.37 -13.98
N ASN A 106 -2.72 15.10 -14.49
CA ASN A 106 -2.90 16.52 -14.84
C ASN A 106 -3.90 16.72 -15.98
N LYS A 107 -3.88 15.88 -17.01
CA LYS A 107 -4.86 15.90 -18.12
C LYS A 107 -6.29 15.64 -17.64
N ALA A 108 -6.46 14.88 -16.59
CA ALA A 108 -7.75 14.63 -15.94
C ALA A 108 -8.22 15.81 -15.04
N GLY A 109 -7.48 16.91 -15.01
CA GLY A 109 -7.84 18.12 -14.25
C GLY A 109 -7.42 18.10 -12.77
N MET A 110 -6.68 17.07 -12.33
CA MET A 110 -6.14 17.00 -10.98
C MET A 110 -4.75 17.65 -10.91
N GLN A 111 -4.37 18.14 -9.71
CA GLN A 111 -3.05 18.73 -9.51
C GLN A 111 -2.03 17.64 -9.18
N ALA A 112 -1.08 17.41 -10.08
CA ALA A 112 0.02 16.46 -9.88
C ALA A 112 1.38 17.11 -10.15
N ARG A 113 2.37 16.75 -9.32
CA ARG A 113 3.75 17.27 -9.41
C ARG A 113 4.76 16.14 -9.33
N ARG A 114 5.85 16.29 -10.07
CA ARG A 114 7.03 15.44 -9.99
C ARG A 114 7.91 15.87 -8.83
N THR A 115 8.22 14.95 -7.92
CA THR A 115 9.12 15.19 -6.78
C THR A 115 10.45 14.58 -7.09
N ARG A 116 11.47 15.43 -7.25
CA ARG A 116 12.83 15.04 -7.57
C ARG A 116 13.81 15.93 -6.79
N TYR A 117 14.10 15.50 -5.57
CA TYR A 117 15.05 16.20 -4.69
C TYR A 117 16.05 15.19 -4.16
N ASP A 118 17.33 15.55 -4.18
CA ASP A 118 18.37 14.74 -3.56
C ASP A 118 18.09 14.58 -2.06
N GLY A 119 18.09 13.33 -1.59
CA GLY A 119 17.82 13.03 -0.20
C GLY A 119 16.34 13.20 0.22
N PHE A 120 15.41 13.27 -0.74
CA PHE A 120 13.99 13.27 -0.37
C PHE A 120 13.64 11.95 0.36
N PRO A 121 13.06 12.02 1.57
CA PRO A 121 12.83 10.84 2.39
C PRO A 121 11.78 9.93 1.76
N ILE A 122 12.03 8.64 1.82
CA ILE A 122 11.02 7.62 1.51
C ILE A 122 10.25 7.30 2.79
N ASP A 123 8.93 7.19 2.68
CA ASP A 123 8.07 6.87 3.82
C ASP A 123 8.27 5.42 4.30
N THR A 124 8.06 5.21 5.61
CA THR A 124 8.24 3.91 6.26
C THR A 124 7.44 2.81 5.57
N GLY A 125 6.19 3.08 5.19
CA GLY A 125 5.33 2.09 4.52
C GLY A 125 5.91 1.60 3.20
N THR A 126 6.48 2.50 2.40
CA THR A 126 7.16 2.14 1.15
C THR A 126 8.42 1.32 1.42
N ILE A 127 9.23 1.71 2.42
CA ILE A 127 10.45 0.98 2.78
C ILE A 127 10.12 -0.45 3.24
N VAL A 128 9.19 -0.59 4.18
CA VAL A 128 8.76 -1.89 4.70
C VAL A 128 8.21 -2.77 3.59
N THR A 129 7.34 -2.20 2.75
CA THR A 129 6.74 -2.92 1.63
C THR A 129 7.78 -3.40 0.64
N SER A 130 8.71 -2.54 0.24
CA SER A 130 9.78 -2.93 -0.70
C SER A 130 10.70 -3.99 -0.12
N ALA A 131 11.05 -3.90 1.17
CA ALA A 131 11.88 -4.90 1.84
C ALA A 131 11.20 -6.29 1.89
N LEU A 132 9.85 -6.34 1.99
CA LEU A 132 9.10 -7.59 2.00
C LEU A 132 8.80 -8.13 0.61
N LEU A 133 8.39 -7.26 -0.33
CA LEU A 133 7.97 -7.68 -1.66
C LEU A 133 9.14 -7.84 -2.64
N ASP A 134 10.23 -7.09 -2.45
CA ASP A 134 11.29 -6.96 -3.45
C ASP A 134 12.70 -6.84 -2.82
N PRO A 135 13.12 -7.80 -1.99
CA PRO A 135 14.41 -7.73 -1.29
C PRO A 135 15.61 -7.68 -2.26
N ASP A 136 15.47 -8.22 -3.46
CA ASP A 136 16.53 -8.31 -4.46
C ASP A 136 16.49 -7.19 -5.52
N ARG A 137 15.58 -6.20 -5.37
CA ARG A 137 15.42 -5.04 -6.26
C ARG A 137 15.14 -5.41 -7.72
N GLU A 138 14.31 -6.41 -7.93
CA GLU A 138 13.92 -6.85 -9.26
C GLU A 138 12.81 -5.99 -9.87
N LEU A 139 11.95 -5.41 -9.02
CA LEU A 139 10.80 -4.61 -9.42
C LEU A 139 11.20 -3.15 -9.75
N ARG A 140 10.42 -2.55 -10.63
CA ARG A 140 10.44 -1.11 -10.90
C ARG A 140 9.18 -0.48 -10.32
N TRP A 141 9.34 0.53 -9.52
CA TRP A 141 8.25 1.20 -8.83
C TRP A 141 7.84 2.50 -9.52
N ALA A 142 6.57 2.85 -9.45
CA ALA A 142 6.05 4.16 -9.75
C ALA A 142 5.13 4.56 -8.59
N GLN A 143 5.51 5.58 -7.81
CA GLN A 143 4.82 5.91 -6.57
C GLN A 143 4.13 7.25 -6.63
N VAL A 144 2.91 7.30 -6.11
CA VAL A 144 2.13 8.50 -5.87
C VAL A 144 1.81 8.66 -4.39
N SER A 145 1.81 9.90 -3.92
CA SER A 145 1.41 10.24 -2.56
C SER A 145 -0.09 10.11 -2.32
N CYS A 146 -0.48 9.80 -1.10
CA CYS A 146 -1.85 9.86 -0.62
C CYS A 146 -2.21 11.31 -0.23
N ASN A 147 -3.00 12.02 -1.03
CA ASN A 147 -3.44 13.36 -0.68
C ASN A 147 -4.52 13.30 0.42
N LEU A 148 -4.28 13.98 1.55
CA LEU A 148 -5.18 13.98 2.70
C LEU A 148 -6.55 14.59 2.42
N TYR A 149 -6.63 15.56 1.50
CA TYR A 149 -7.86 16.25 1.14
C TYR A 149 -8.58 15.65 -0.08
N ALA A 150 -7.94 14.69 -0.77
CA ALA A 150 -8.61 13.98 -1.85
C ALA A 150 -9.71 13.07 -1.28
N ASP A 151 -10.87 13.09 -1.89
CA ASP A 151 -11.91 12.09 -1.60
C ASP A 151 -11.59 10.74 -2.27
N ALA A 152 -12.44 9.75 -2.03
CA ALA A 152 -12.26 8.42 -2.58
C ALA A 152 -12.35 8.41 -4.12
N GLN A 153 -13.20 9.24 -4.70
CA GLN A 153 -13.35 9.34 -6.15
C GLN A 153 -12.07 9.92 -6.80
N THR A 154 -11.52 10.97 -6.21
CA THR A 154 -10.25 11.55 -6.67
C THR A 154 -9.12 10.52 -6.64
N LEU A 155 -9.01 9.70 -5.59
CA LEU A 155 -7.99 8.64 -5.55
C LEU A 155 -8.28 7.52 -6.56
N ALA A 156 -9.55 7.18 -6.80
CA ALA A 156 -9.91 6.26 -7.87
C ALA A 156 -9.51 6.80 -9.25
N ASP A 157 -9.72 8.10 -9.51
CA ASP A 157 -9.33 8.74 -10.75
C ASP A 157 -7.80 8.78 -10.94
N VAL A 158 -7.02 8.97 -9.85
CA VAL A 158 -5.55 8.83 -9.89
C VAL A 158 -5.13 7.41 -10.26
N GLY A 159 -5.79 6.39 -9.71
CA GLY A 159 -5.58 4.99 -10.07
C GLY A 159 -5.93 4.72 -11.54
N ALA A 160 -7.08 5.19 -11.98
CA ALA A 160 -7.53 5.06 -13.39
C ALA A 160 -6.56 5.72 -14.37
N ALA A 161 -6.00 6.88 -14.01
CA ALA A 161 -4.97 7.57 -14.79
C ALA A 161 -3.68 6.71 -14.89
N GLY A 162 -3.29 6.00 -13.82
CA GLY A 162 -2.17 5.06 -13.84
C GLY A 162 -2.42 3.87 -14.76
N ALA A 163 -3.61 3.30 -14.72
CA ALA A 163 -4.02 2.23 -15.62
C ALA A 163 -4.05 2.69 -17.10
N ALA A 164 -4.49 3.93 -17.36
CA ALA A 164 -4.47 4.50 -18.70
C ALA A 164 -3.02 4.70 -19.19
N ALA A 165 -2.13 5.19 -18.32
CA ALA A 165 -0.71 5.34 -18.64
C ALA A 165 -0.05 3.99 -18.96
N ALA A 166 -0.40 2.92 -18.22
CA ALA A 166 0.11 1.57 -18.48
C ALA A 166 -0.34 1.03 -19.85
N ARG A 167 -1.62 1.20 -20.18
CA ARG A 167 -2.15 0.78 -21.49
C ARG A 167 -1.51 1.56 -22.62
N GLU A 168 -1.37 2.91 -22.51
CA GLU A 168 -0.72 3.74 -23.52
C GLU A 168 0.75 3.36 -23.70
N ALA A 169 1.44 3.04 -22.62
CA ALA A 169 2.84 2.60 -22.67
C ALA A 169 3.00 1.16 -23.20
N GLY A 170 1.92 0.39 -23.28
CA GLY A 170 1.96 -1.02 -23.69
C GLY A 170 2.65 -1.93 -22.66
N VAL A 171 2.64 -1.55 -21.38
CA VAL A 171 3.31 -2.28 -20.28
C VAL A 171 2.31 -3.07 -19.43
N ARG A 172 2.83 -4.11 -18.77
CA ARG A 172 2.15 -4.89 -17.74
C ARG A 172 2.42 -4.23 -16.39
N ALA A 173 1.39 -3.78 -15.73
CA ALA A 173 1.53 -3.09 -14.46
C ALA A 173 0.79 -3.83 -13.34
N ALA A 174 1.42 -3.94 -12.17
CA ALA A 174 0.74 -4.34 -10.94
C ALA A 174 0.43 -3.11 -10.08
N VAL A 175 -0.54 -3.23 -9.19
CA VAL A 175 -0.88 -2.17 -8.21
C VAL A 175 -0.63 -2.69 -6.81
N VAL A 176 0.10 -1.92 -6.03
CA VAL A 176 0.33 -2.19 -4.60
C VAL A 176 -0.18 -1.00 -3.80
N VAL A 177 -1.03 -1.26 -2.82
CA VAL A 177 -1.46 -0.25 -1.85
C VAL A 177 -0.99 -0.61 -0.45
N VAL A 178 -0.33 0.35 0.18
CA VAL A 178 0.15 0.24 1.55
C VAL A 178 -0.82 0.97 2.45
N THR A 179 -1.56 0.21 3.26
CA THR A 179 -2.57 0.74 4.18
C THR A 179 -2.88 -0.25 5.28
N GLY A 180 -3.20 0.25 6.47
CA GLY A 180 -3.84 -0.54 7.52
C GLY A 180 -5.33 -0.73 7.26
N MET A 181 -5.96 -1.51 8.15
CA MET A 181 -7.42 -1.61 8.28
C MET A 181 -7.89 -0.56 9.29
N SER A 182 -8.22 -0.94 10.53
CA SER A 182 -8.41 0.01 11.63
C SER A 182 -7.06 0.59 12.09
N SER A 183 -7.05 1.84 12.57
CA SER A 183 -5.83 2.54 12.96
C SER A 183 -5.74 2.92 14.45
N GLY A 184 -6.62 2.36 15.28
CA GLY A 184 -6.56 2.58 16.73
C GLY A 184 -5.30 1.95 17.33
N LEU A 185 -4.37 2.78 17.83
CA LEU A 185 -3.15 2.33 18.47
C LEU A 185 -3.40 1.98 19.96
N ILE A 186 -2.63 1.00 20.46
CA ILE A 186 -2.50 0.78 21.89
C ILE A 186 -1.65 1.92 22.49
N GLN A 187 -2.20 2.66 23.46
CA GLN A 187 -1.56 3.84 24.03
C GLN A 187 -0.79 3.55 25.32
N GLN A 188 -0.66 2.30 25.70
CA GLN A 188 0.13 1.85 26.83
C GLN A 188 1.14 0.80 26.38
N TRP A 189 2.21 0.65 27.12
CA TRP A 189 3.17 -0.41 26.82
C TRP A 189 2.53 -1.78 27.04
N ILE A 190 2.72 -2.66 26.05
CA ILE A 190 2.42 -4.09 26.13
C ILE A 190 3.59 -4.87 25.58
N GLU A 191 3.70 -6.13 25.96
CA GLU A 191 4.67 -7.02 25.31
C GLU A 191 4.18 -7.37 23.89
N PRO A 192 5.09 -7.52 22.91
CA PRO A 192 4.71 -7.84 21.53
C PRO A 192 3.78 -9.04 21.37
N HIS A 193 3.92 -10.06 22.23
CA HIS A 193 3.08 -11.26 22.18
C HIS A 193 1.64 -11.03 22.69
N ASP A 194 1.40 -9.93 23.40
CA ASP A 194 0.08 -9.51 23.88
C ASP A 194 -0.64 -8.58 22.89
N ASP A 195 -0.05 -8.33 21.71
CA ASP A 195 -0.64 -7.42 20.73
C ASP A 195 -2.03 -7.91 20.27
N HIS A 196 -2.95 -6.99 20.17
CA HIS A 196 -4.34 -7.23 19.79
C HIS A 196 -4.91 -5.99 19.12
N VAL A 197 -5.97 -6.13 18.32
CA VAL A 197 -6.69 -4.97 17.81
C VAL A 197 -7.29 -4.21 18.98
N SER A 198 -6.97 -2.91 19.10
CA SER A 198 -7.24 -2.07 20.29
C SER A 198 -8.69 -2.03 20.74
N ASP A 199 -9.64 -2.26 19.83
CA ASP A 199 -11.08 -2.29 20.10
C ASP A 199 -11.74 -3.49 19.40
N PRO A 200 -12.50 -4.34 20.13
CA PRO A 200 -13.22 -5.46 19.50
C PRO A 200 -14.23 -5.02 18.43
N GLY A 201 -14.73 -3.79 18.48
CA GLY A 201 -15.57 -3.21 17.43
C GLY A 201 -14.78 -2.95 16.15
N HIS A 202 -13.53 -2.48 16.28
CA HIS A 202 -12.62 -2.32 15.14
C HIS A 202 -12.32 -3.68 14.48
N ASP A 203 -12.06 -4.72 15.28
CA ASP A 203 -11.82 -6.08 14.75
C ASP A 203 -13.04 -6.63 13.99
N ARG A 204 -14.26 -6.42 14.52
CA ARG A 204 -15.50 -6.83 13.82
C ARG A 204 -15.66 -6.11 12.48
N TRP A 205 -15.34 -4.81 12.42
CA TRP A 205 -15.39 -4.07 11.17
C TRP A 205 -14.33 -4.52 10.18
N ASN A 206 -13.10 -4.76 10.65
CA ASN A 206 -12.02 -5.29 9.81
C ASN A 206 -12.45 -6.61 9.16
N ARG A 207 -12.95 -7.58 9.95
CA ARG A 207 -13.43 -8.87 9.44
C ARG A 207 -14.58 -8.71 8.44
N ARG A 208 -15.55 -7.84 8.72
CA ARG A 208 -16.64 -7.55 7.79
C ARG A 208 -16.13 -7.04 6.44
N VAL A 209 -15.15 -6.15 6.45
CA VAL A 209 -14.55 -5.64 5.21
C VAL A 209 -13.80 -6.75 4.48
N LEU A 210 -13.04 -7.59 5.20
CA LEU A 210 -12.33 -8.72 4.62
C LEU A 210 -13.27 -9.75 4.01
N ASP A 211 -14.39 -10.07 4.67
CA ASP A 211 -15.42 -10.98 4.13
C ASP A 211 -16.00 -10.46 2.81
N LEU A 212 -16.25 -9.16 2.70
CA LEU A 212 -16.72 -8.54 1.46
C LEU A 212 -15.65 -8.59 0.36
N LEU A 213 -14.39 -8.29 0.67
CA LEU A 213 -13.28 -8.32 -0.29
C LEU A 213 -13.03 -9.74 -0.82
N THR A 214 -13.04 -10.74 0.07
CA THR A 214 -12.86 -12.15 -0.31
C THR A 214 -14.05 -12.72 -1.07
N ALA A 215 -15.23 -12.12 -0.89
CA ALA A 215 -16.43 -12.43 -1.70
C ALA A 215 -16.46 -11.68 -3.06
N GLY A 216 -15.45 -10.87 -3.40
CA GLY A 216 -15.41 -10.09 -4.63
C GLY A 216 -16.32 -8.86 -4.64
N LYS A 217 -16.73 -8.38 -3.47
CA LYS A 217 -17.73 -7.31 -3.29
C LYS A 217 -17.07 -5.95 -2.99
N VAL A 218 -16.07 -5.59 -3.77
CA VAL A 218 -15.32 -4.32 -3.59
C VAL A 218 -16.26 -3.11 -3.59
N ASP A 219 -17.25 -3.08 -4.48
CA ASP A 219 -18.21 -1.97 -4.55
C ASP A 219 -19.04 -1.83 -3.26
N GLU A 220 -19.33 -2.94 -2.57
CA GLU A 220 -20.02 -2.89 -1.27
C GLU A 220 -19.10 -2.30 -0.20
N VAL A 221 -17.80 -2.63 -0.22
CA VAL A 221 -16.81 -2.03 0.69
C VAL A 221 -16.70 -0.53 0.45
N LEU A 222 -16.63 -0.09 -0.80
CA LEU A 222 -16.56 1.33 -1.15
C LEU A 222 -17.80 2.09 -0.67
N LYS A 223 -18.99 1.49 -0.70
CA LYS A 223 -20.24 2.08 -0.18
C LYS A 223 -20.23 2.23 1.33
N ILE A 224 -19.71 1.25 2.09
CA ILE A 224 -19.67 1.29 3.55
C ILE A 224 -18.39 1.92 4.10
N ARG A 225 -17.48 2.39 3.24
CA ARG A 225 -16.16 2.92 3.59
C ARG A 225 -16.22 4.03 4.64
N GLU A 226 -17.18 4.95 4.52
CA GLU A 226 -17.32 6.05 5.49
C GLU A 226 -17.78 5.56 6.86
N ASP A 227 -18.62 4.55 6.91
CA ASP A 227 -19.01 3.92 8.16
C ASP A 227 -17.82 3.19 8.79
N PHE A 228 -17.04 2.46 7.98
CA PHE A 228 -15.81 1.82 8.42
C PHE A 228 -14.82 2.85 8.97
N ALA A 229 -14.62 3.96 8.27
CA ALA A 229 -13.75 5.04 8.71
C ALA A 229 -14.19 5.65 10.05
N ARG A 230 -15.50 5.83 10.24
CA ARG A 230 -16.05 6.43 11.46
C ARG A 230 -16.07 5.44 12.63
N GLN A 231 -16.42 4.17 12.39
CA GLN A 231 -16.68 3.18 13.44
C GLN A 231 -15.41 2.41 13.85
N ALA A 232 -14.41 2.33 12.97
CA ALA A 232 -13.17 1.60 13.23
C ALA A 232 -11.91 2.44 12.97
N GLN A 233 -12.05 3.75 12.82
CA GLN A 233 -10.93 4.64 12.53
C GLN A 233 -10.07 4.11 11.38
N ALA A 234 -10.70 3.70 10.26
CA ALA A 234 -9.98 3.07 9.16
C ALA A 234 -8.84 3.96 8.63
N ASP A 235 -7.68 3.35 8.41
CA ASP A 235 -6.49 4.06 7.94
C ASP A 235 -6.80 4.90 6.69
N SER A 236 -6.44 6.19 6.74
CA SER A 236 -6.68 7.16 5.67
C SER A 236 -8.11 7.07 5.10
N GLN A 237 -9.09 6.76 5.98
CA GLN A 237 -10.49 6.49 5.63
C GLN A 237 -10.64 5.34 4.59
N PHE A 238 -9.69 4.43 4.53
CA PHE A 238 -9.62 3.30 3.59
C PHE A 238 -9.72 3.71 2.11
N ARG A 239 -9.27 4.94 1.78
CA ARG A 239 -9.31 5.49 0.41
C ARG A 239 -8.29 4.82 -0.52
N ALA A 240 -7.25 4.19 0.02
CA ALA A 240 -6.28 3.42 -0.76
C ALA A 240 -6.94 2.29 -1.56
N LEU A 241 -8.03 1.68 -1.03
CA LEU A 241 -8.83 0.72 -1.79
C LEU A 241 -9.50 1.33 -3.02
N ALA A 242 -9.99 2.58 -2.91
CA ALA A 242 -10.59 3.28 -4.05
C ALA A 242 -9.57 3.52 -5.17
N PHE A 243 -8.32 3.85 -4.82
CA PHE A 243 -7.22 3.94 -5.78
C PHE A 243 -7.00 2.62 -6.52
N ALA A 244 -6.90 1.50 -5.80
CA ALA A 244 -6.70 0.18 -6.41
C ALA A 244 -7.89 -0.22 -7.29
N ALA A 245 -9.12 0.07 -6.85
CA ALA A 245 -10.34 -0.21 -7.61
C ALA A 245 -10.41 0.64 -8.88
N GLY A 246 -10.11 1.94 -8.79
CA GLY A 246 -10.05 2.84 -9.94
C GLY A 246 -9.01 2.43 -10.99
N ALA A 247 -7.89 1.87 -10.56
CA ALA A 247 -6.91 1.28 -11.44
C ALA A 247 -7.40 -0.03 -12.10
N GLY A 248 -8.45 -0.66 -11.58
CA GLY A 248 -8.95 -1.96 -12.03
C GLY A 248 -8.20 -3.16 -11.42
N ALA A 249 -7.45 -2.93 -10.35
CA ALA A 249 -6.60 -3.94 -9.73
C ALA A 249 -7.35 -4.90 -8.79
N THR A 250 -8.63 -4.62 -8.48
CA THR A 250 -9.42 -5.36 -7.49
C THR A 250 -10.55 -6.17 -8.13
N ALA A 251 -10.37 -6.58 -9.38
CA ALA A 251 -11.38 -7.37 -10.08
C ALA A 251 -11.50 -8.79 -9.48
N GLY A 252 -12.72 -9.18 -9.13
CA GLY A 252 -13.02 -10.48 -8.55
C GLY A 252 -12.70 -10.61 -7.06
N PRO A 253 -12.79 -11.83 -6.51
CA PRO A 253 -12.50 -12.12 -5.11
C PRO A 253 -11.04 -11.86 -4.75
N ALA A 254 -10.81 -11.21 -3.61
CA ALA A 254 -9.48 -11.11 -3.03
C ALA A 254 -9.04 -12.44 -2.41
N GLN A 255 -7.77 -12.78 -2.53
CA GLN A 255 -7.14 -13.79 -1.71
C GLN A 255 -6.64 -13.13 -0.43
N LEU A 256 -7.16 -13.55 0.72
CA LEU A 256 -6.64 -13.17 2.03
C LEU A 256 -5.50 -14.12 2.40
N HIS A 257 -4.29 -13.59 2.58
CA HIS A 257 -3.10 -14.37 2.97
C HIS A 257 -2.90 -14.35 4.48
N ALA A 258 -3.10 -13.21 5.13
CA ALA A 258 -3.03 -13.05 6.59
C ALA A 258 -3.87 -11.86 7.05
N TYR A 259 -4.33 -11.94 8.31
CA TYR A 259 -4.94 -10.86 9.06
C TYR A 259 -4.54 -10.96 10.52
N GLY A 260 -4.15 -9.85 11.14
CA GLY A 260 -3.79 -9.81 12.55
C GLY A 260 -3.55 -8.37 13.06
N PRO A 261 -3.33 -8.23 14.36
CA PRO A 261 -2.98 -6.95 14.96
C PRO A 261 -1.56 -6.52 14.57
N LEU A 262 -1.37 -5.21 14.54
CA LEU A 262 -0.10 -4.51 14.43
C LEU A 262 -0.11 -3.32 15.38
N TRP A 263 0.31 -3.54 16.61
CA TRP A 263 0.31 -2.56 17.69
C TRP A 263 -1.06 -1.88 17.89
N GLY A 264 -2.10 -2.71 18.00
CA GLY A 264 -3.48 -2.26 18.17
C GLY A 264 -4.23 -1.94 16.88
N THR A 265 -3.52 -1.71 15.78
CA THR A 265 -4.16 -1.54 14.46
C THR A 265 -4.52 -2.90 13.86
N GLY A 266 -5.40 -2.91 12.85
CA GLY A 266 -5.65 -4.10 12.05
C GLY A 266 -4.74 -4.12 10.82
N GLY A 267 -4.00 -5.21 10.59
CA GLY A 267 -3.21 -5.45 9.39
C GLY A 267 -3.77 -6.60 8.57
N ALA A 268 -3.84 -6.45 7.25
CA ALA A 268 -4.24 -7.53 6.34
C ALA A 268 -3.33 -7.57 5.12
N VAL A 269 -3.03 -8.78 4.64
CA VAL A 269 -2.34 -9.00 3.37
C VAL A 269 -3.32 -9.65 2.41
N LEU A 270 -3.63 -8.91 1.35
CA LEU A 270 -4.59 -9.30 0.31
C LEU A 270 -3.94 -9.24 -1.07
N SER A 271 -4.38 -10.09 -1.98
CA SER A 271 -4.02 -9.98 -3.40
C SER A 271 -5.19 -10.27 -4.32
N TRP A 272 -5.10 -9.76 -5.55
CA TRP A 272 -6.02 -10.01 -6.66
C TRP A 272 -5.22 -10.41 -7.90
N ASN A 273 -5.68 -11.45 -8.58
CA ASN A 273 -5.10 -11.92 -9.84
C ASN A 273 -3.60 -12.24 -9.78
N LEU A 274 -3.05 -12.53 -8.61
CA LEU A 274 -1.70 -13.08 -8.47
C LEU A 274 -1.76 -14.61 -8.60
N PRO A 275 -0.90 -15.21 -9.44
CA PRO A 275 -0.87 -16.66 -9.68
C PRO A 275 -0.39 -17.47 -8.48
#